data_05938b08b10046f9c9ad7feacffa17f5
#
_entry.id   05938b08b10046f9c9ad7feacffa17f5
#
_cell.length_a   1.000
_cell.length_b   1.000
_cell.length_c   1.000
_cell.angle_alpha   90.00
_cell.angle_beta   90.00
_cell.angle_gamma   90.00
#
_symmetry.space_group_name_H-M   'P 1'
#
loop_
_entity.id
_entity.type
_entity.pdbx_description
1 polymer ?
#
loop_
_entity_poly.entity_id
_entity_poly.type
_entity_poly.pdbx_seq_one_letter_code
_entity_poly.pdbx_strand_id
1 'polypeptide(L)'
;MKRTYSKEFKVKVCELVIKDGIKHAVVAEKMGINKIMLYRWIDEYETYGEEAFVGAGHQRSGDAELRKLRKENERLRMENEILKKAAAYFAKHPADE
;
A
#
# COMPACT_ATOMS: atom_id res chain seq x y z
N MET A 1 16.38 -18.49 14.59
CA MET A 1 15.93 -17.39 15.43
C MET A 1 15.21 -16.35 14.59
N LYS A 2 14.03 -15.97 14.98
CA LYS A 2 13.28 -14.99 14.23
C LYS A 2 13.76 -13.58 14.55
N ARG A 3 13.96 -12.80 13.51
CA ARG A 3 14.29 -11.39 13.70
C ARG A 3 13.02 -10.61 13.97
N THR A 4 13.08 -9.71 14.90
CA THR A 4 11.97 -8.80 15.16
C THR A 4 12.37 -7.40 14.72
N TYR A 5 11.38 -6.66 14.26
CA TYR A 5 11.62 -5.31 13.77
C TYR A 5 10.74 -4.34 14.52
N SER A 6 11.30 -3.20 14.87
CA SER A 6 10.54 -2.18 15.57
C SER A 6 9.53 -1.52 14.63
N LYS A 7 8.54 -0.88 15.23
CA LYS A 7 7.56 -0.14 14.44
C LYS A 7 8.25 0.98 13.66
N GLU A 8 9.19 1.65 14.30
CA GLU A 8 9.90 2.75 13.66
C GLU A 8 10.66 2.27 12.43
N PHE A 9 11.28 1.11 12.54
CA PHE A 9 12.00 0.55 11.40
C PHE A 9 11.05 0.24 10.25
N LYS A 10 9.93 -0.41 10.57
CA LYS A 10 8.95 -0.77 9.55
C LYS A 10 8.38 0.46 8.84
N VAL A 11 8.06 1.50 9.61
CA VAL A 11 7.55 2.74 9.05
C VAL A 11 8.58 3.38 8.14
N LYS A 12 9.83 3.42 8.60
CA LYS A 12 10.91 4.02 7.81
C LYS A 12 11.08 3.31 6.48
N VAL A 13 11.07 1.99 6.51
CA VAL A 13 11.23 1.18 5.31
C VAL A 13 10.06 1.42 4.35
N CYS A 14 8.86 1.47 4.88
CA CYS A 14 7.70 1.74 4.06
C CYS A 14 7.76 3.12 3.42
N GLU A 15 8.24 4.10 4.16
CA GLU A 15 8.35 5.46 3.63
C GLU A 15 9.37 5.55 2.50
N LEU A 16 10.42 4.75 2.55
CA LEU A 16 11.38 4.73 1.46
C LEU A 16 10.73 4.34 0.14
N VAL A 17 9.79 3.43 0.20
CA VAL A 17 9.09 3.01 -1.00
C VAL A 17 7.98 3.99 -1.37
N ILE A 18 7.17 4.37 -0.40
CA ILE A 18 5.96 5.16 -0.66
C ILE A 18 6.27 6.62 -0.93
N LYS A 19 7.09 7.22 -0.07
CA LYS A 19 7.36 8.65 -0.17
C LYS A 19 8.54 8.96 -1.08
N ASP A 20 9.60 8.15 -0.98
CA ASP A 20 10.81 8.40 -1.75
C ASP A 20 10.81 7.70 -3.10
N GLY A 21 9.84 6.82 -3.33
CA GLY A 21 9.69 6.18 -4.62
C GLY A 21 10.74 5.15 -4.97
N ILE A 22 11.44 4.61 -3.97
CA ILE A 22 12.47 3.61 -4.22
C ILE A 22 11.80 2.26 -4.47
N LYS A 23 12.30 1.54 -5.45
CA LYS A 23 11.70 0.25 -5.80
C LYS A 23 11.78 -0.74 -4.66
N HIS A 24 10.72 -1.55 -4.51
CA HIS A 24 10.64 -2.57 -3.47
C HIS A 24 11.87 -3.45 -3.40
N ALA A 25 12.30 -3.94 -4.55
CA ALA A 25 13.43 -4.86 -4.61
C ALA A 25 14.70 -4.21 -4.06
N VAL A 26 14.90 -2.94 -4.37
CA VAL A 26 16.08 -2.21 -3.91
C VAL A 26 16.04 -2.03 -2.40
N VAL A 27 14.89 -1.62 -1.88
CA VAL A 27 14.73 -1.41 -0.44
C VAL A 27 14.92 -2.73 0.31
N ALA A 28 14.30 -3.80 -0.17
CA ALA A 28 14.42 -5.10 0.48
C ALA A 28 15.88 -5.56 0.54
N GLU A 29 16.58 -5.40 -0.56
CA GLU A 29 17.98 -5.82 -0.62
C GLU A 29 18.86 -4.97 0.28
N LYS A 30 18.69 -3.66 0.22
CA LYS A 30 19.51 -2.75 1.04
C LYS A 30 19.25 -2.91 2.53
N MET A 31 18.01 -3.16 2.89
CA MET A 31 17.64 -3.31 4.30
C MET A 31 17.80 -4.74 4.81
N GLY A 32 18.10 -5.67 3.92
CA GLY A 32 18.27 -7.07 4.32
C GLY A 32 17.00 -7.74 4.76
N ILE A 33 15.88 -7.38 4.16
CA ILE A 33 14.60 -7.97 4.52
C ILE A 33 14.00 -8.72 3.33
N ASN A 34 13.06 -9.61 3.64
CA ASN A 34 12.38 -10.37 2.62
C ASN A 34 11.41 -9.47 1.86
N LYS A 35 11.40 -9.60 0.56
CA LYS A 35 10.55 -8.77 -0.30
C LYS A 35 9.06 -8.97 0.00
N ILE A 36 8.67 -10.21 0.28
CA ILE A 36 7.27 -10.51 0.60
C ILE A 36 6.88 -9.83 1.91
N MET A 37 7.79 -9.86 2.89
CA MET A 37 7.56 -9.19 4.15
C MET A 37 7.40 -7.68 3.94
N LEU A 38 8.21 -7.11 3.08
CA LEU A 38 8.13 -5.69 2.77
C LEU A 38 6.77 -5.34 2.14
N TYR A 39 6.29 -6.16 1.22
CA TYR A 39 4.98 -5.94 0.62
C TYR A 39 3.88 -5.93 1.67
N ARG A 40 3.96 -6.87 2.63
CA ARG A 40 2.97 -6.94 3.71
C ARG A 40 3.01 -5.70 4.59
N TRP A 41 4.21 -5.21 4.89
CA TRP A 41 4.36 -3.99 5.69
C TRP A 41 3.79 -2.77 4.97
N ILE A 42 4.06 -2.66 3.69
CA ILE A 42 3.55 -1.53 2.92
C ILE A 42 2.04 -1.56 2.87
N ASP A 43 1.47 -2.73 2.66
CA ASP A 43 0.01 -2.86 2.63
C ASP A 43 -0.59 -2.45 3.97
N GLU A 44 0.01 -2.91 5.07
CA GLU A 44 -0.50 -2.56 6.39
C GLU A 44 -0.34 -1.07 6.67
N TYR A 45 0.78 -0.51 6.32
CA TYR A 45 1.03 0.91 6.55
C TYR A 45 0.07 1.78 5.75
N GLU A 46 -0.16 1.43 4.49
CA GLU A 46 -1.10 2.17 3.67
C GLU A 46 -2.54 2.05 4.17
N THR A 47 -2.86 0.91 4.75
CA THR A 47 -4.20 0.66 5.24
C THR A 47 -4.48 1.36 6.57
N TYR A 48 -3.55 1.26 7.50
CA TYR A 48 -3.79 1.71 8.87
C TYR A 48 -3.03 2.97 9.28
N GLY A 49 -2.04 3.38 8.50
CA GLY A 49 -1.30 4.59 8.82
C GLY A 49 -0.62 4.50 10.17
N GLU A 50 -0.92 5.43 11.05
CA GLU A 50 -0.30 5.48 12.36
C GLU A 50 -0.64 4.30 13.26
N GLU A 51 -1.71 3.59 12.96
CA GLU A 51 -2.10 2.42 13.72
C GLU A 51 -1.51 1.13 13.16
N ALA A 52 -0.69 1.23 12.12
CA ALA A 52 -0.03 0.08 11.55
C ALA A 52 0.98 -0.48 12.54
N PHE A 53 1.25 -1.78 12.39
CA PHE A 53 2.31 -2.45 13.13
C PHE A 53 2.10 -2.48 14.64
N VAL A 54 0.84 -2.52 15.06
CA VAL A 54 0.55 -2.73 16.48
C VAL A 54 0.93 -4.16 16.86
N GLY A 55 1.36 -4.33 18.09
CA GLY A 55 1.78 -5.62 18.55
C GLY A 55 0.63 -6.60 18.72
N ALA A 56 1.00 -7.86 18.91
CA ALA A 56 0.02 -8.89 19.16
C ALA A 56 -0.77 -8.56 20.42
N GLY A 57 -2.07 -8.78 20.35
CA GLY A 57 -2.94 -8.47 21.47
C GLY A 57 -3.53 -7.08 21.44
N HIS A 58 -3.00 -6.22 20.60
CA HIS A 58 -3.59 -4.90 20.41
C HIS A 58 -4.70 -4.96 19.37
N GLN A 59 -5.75 -4.24 19.64
CA GLN A 59 -6.86 -4.15 18.69
C GLN A 59 -6.80 -2.80 18.00
N ARG A 60 -7.03 -2.82 16.72
CA ARG A 60 -7.12 -1.58 15.96
C ARG A 60 -8.45 -0.92 16.26
N SER A 61 -8.45 0.39 16.28
CA SER A 61 -9.67 1.15 16.58
C SER A 61 -10.66 1.03 15.43
N GLY A 62 -11.89 1.43 15.68
CA GLY A 62 -12.90 1.52 14.62
C GLY A 62 -12.46 2.46 13.51
N ASP A 63 -11.65 3.44 13.87
CA ASP A 63 -11.12 4.37 12.88
C ASP A 63 -10.19 3.67 11.90
N ALA A 64 -9.48 2.63 12.34
CA ALA A 64 -8.61 1.89 11.44
C ALA A 64 -9.43 1.18 10.38
N GLU A 65 -10.54 0.59 10.77
CA GLU A 65 -11.42 -0.05 9.80
C GLU A 65 -12.00 0.97 8.85
N LEU A 66 -12.38 2.13 9.36
CA LEU A 66 -12.91 3.20 8.53
C LEU A 66 -11.86 3.67 7.53
N ARG A 67 -10.61 3.81 7.99
CA ARG A 67 -9.53 4.19 7.09
C ARG A 67 -9.31 3.17 5.98
N LYS A 68 -9.42 1.90 6.34
CA LYS A 68 -9.28 0.84 5.36
C LYS A 68 -10.35 0.94 4.29
N LEU A 69 -11.58 1.17 4.71
CA LEU A 69 -12.70 1.30 3.79
C LEU A 69 -12.56 2.54 2.93
N ARG A 70 -12.09 3.63 3.50
CA ARG A 70 -11.86 4.85 2.74
C ARG A 70 -10.79 4.67 1.68
N LYS A 71 -9.72 3.98 2.04
CA LYS A 71 -8.65 3.72 1.10
C LYS A 71 -9.14 2.85 -0.05
N GLU A 72 -9.90 1.83 0.27
CA GLU A 72 -10.46 0.97 -0.75
C GLU A 72 -11.44 1.73 -1.65
N ASN A 73 -12.23 2.59 -1.05
CA ASN A 73 -13.16 3.42 -1.80
C ASN A 73 -12.41 4.34 -2.78
N GLU A 74 -11.33 4.94 -2.29
CA GLU A 74 -10.51 5.80 -3.12
C GLU A 74 -9.90 5.04 -4.29
N ARG A 75 -9.40 3.84 -4.03
CA ARG A 75 -8.83 3.00 -5.08
C ARG A 75 -9.88 2.66 -6.12
N LEU A 76 -11.07 2.31 -5.68
CA LEU A 76 -12.15 1.97 -6.60
C LEU A 76 -12.59 3.18 -7.41
N ARG A 77 -12.58 4.36 -6.81
CA ARG A 77 -12.90 5.58 -7.54
C ARG A 77 -11.89 5.84 -8.65
N MET A 78 -10.62 5.63 -8.34
CA MET A 78 -9.56 5.80 -9.33
C MET A 78 -9.71 4.82 -10.47
N GLU A 79 -9.99 3.56 -10.15
CA GLU A 79 -10.22 2.56 -11.17
C GLU A 79 -11.41 2.92 -12.04
N ASN A 80 -12.48 3.39 -11.40
CA ASN A 80 -13.67 3.80 -12.11
C ASN A 80 -13.38 4.95 -13.07
N GLU A 81 -12.61 5.92 -12.59
CA GLU A 81 -12.24 7.06 -13.43
C GLU A 81 -11.40 6.65 -14.62
N ILE A 82 -10.45 5.75 -14.39
CA ILE A 82 -9.63 5.23 -15.47
C ILE A 82 -10.48 4.51 -16.50
N LEU A 83 -11.42 3.70 -16.02
CA LEU A 83 -12.30 2.97 -16.92
C LEU A 83 -13.19 3.91 -17.72
N LYS A 84 -13.67 4.98 -17.07
CA LYS A 84 -14.48 5.97 -17.79
C LYS A 84 -13.67 6.66 -18.87
N LYS A 85 -12.44 7.01 -18.58
CA LYS A 85 -11.57 7.64 -19.56
C LYS A 85 -11.25 6.70 -20.70
N ALA A 86 -11.03 5.43 -20.38
CA ALA A 86 -10.77 4.44 -21.40
C ALA A 86 -12.00 4.26 -22.28
N ALA A 87 -13.19 4.21 -21.69
CA ALA A 87 -14.41 4.07 -22.45
C ALA A 87 -14.62 5.25 -23.38
N ALA A 88 -14.35 6.46 -22.88
CA ALA A 88 -14.47 7.66 -23.70
C ALA A 88 -13.48 7.64 -24.85
N TYR A 89 -12.27 7.19 -24.57
CA TYR A 89 -11.25 7.07 -25.61
C TYR A 89 -11.68 6.11 -26.70
N PHE A 90 -12.16 4.94 -26.32
CA PHE A 90 -12.57 3.93 -27.30
C PHE A 90 -13.82 4.34 -28.06
N ALA A 91 -14.68 5.14 -27.45
CA ALA A 91 -15.83 5.68 -28.17
C ALA A 91 -15.38 6.66 -29.24
N LYS A 92 -14.34 7.42 -28.96
CA LYS A 92 -13.81 8.39 -29.91
C LYS A 92 -12.90 7.74 -30.94
N HIS A 93 -12.26 6.68 -30.58
CA HIS A 93 -11.30 5.99 -31.44
C HIS A 93 -11.66 4.52 -31.51
N PRO A 94 -12.78 4.21 -32.16
CA PRO A 94 -13.18 2.81 -32.25
C PRO A 94 -12.14 2.01 -33.02
N ALA A 95 -12.03 0.75 -32.64
CA ALA A 95 -11.08 -0.13 -33.30
C ALA A 95 -11.45 -0.27 -34.77
N ASP A 96 -10.47 -0.14 -35.63
CA ASP A 96 -10.67 -0.33 -37.04
C ASP A 96 -10.62 -1.81 -37.39
N GLU A 97 -11.53 -2.23 -38.23
CA GLU A 97 -11.51 -3.58 -38.75
C GLU A 97 -10.53 -3.75 -39.85
#